data_e16307612ef896a051c10bf20cd95cd0
#
_entry.id   e16307612ef896a051c10bf20cd95cd0
#
_cell.length_a   1.000
_cell.length_b   1.000
_cell.length_c   1.000
_cell.angle_alpha   90.00
_cell.angle_beta   90.00
_cell.angle_gamma   90.00
#
_symmetry.space_group_name_H-M   'P 1'
#
loop_
_entity.id
_entity.type
_entity.pdbx_description
1 polymer ?
#
loop_
_entity_poly.entity_id
_entity_poly.type
_entity_poly.pdbx_seq_one_letter_code
_entity_poly.pdbx_strand_id
1 'polypeptide(L)'
;MLVQVVTFNLDGLSDADFRVACERDWAQRVAAMPGLVSKTWLANTDENTYAGIYVWQDDAAMQRYAQTDFFQTFANDPRIVNIRSHAFDVMEAASRVTNGLAPVAA
;
A
#
# COMPACT_ATOMS: atom_id res chain seq x y z
N MET A 1 -13.15 -8.72 3.29
CA MET A 1 -11.83 -8.15 2.96
C MET A 1 -11.81 -6.67 3.27
N LEU A 2 -10.64 -6.18 3.60
CA LEU A 2 -10.39 -4.80 3.95
C LEU A 2 -9.47 -4.17 2.91
N VAL A 3 -9.78 -2.96 2.46
CA VAL A 3 -8.90 -2.18 1.57
C VAL A 3 -8.33 -1.02 2.36
N GLN A 4 -7.01 -0.88 2.30
CA GLN A 4 -6.31 0.24 2.93
C GLN A 4 -5.67 1.08 1.83
N VAL A 5 -5.89 2.39 1.87
CA VAL A 5 -5.28 3.34 0.94
C VAL A 5 -4.32 4.22 1.73
N VAL A 6 -3.04 4.15 1.37
CA VAL A 6 -2.00 4.98 1.99
C VAL A 6 -1.48 5.94 0.95
N THR A 7 -1.50 7.23 1.24
CA THR A 7 -0.98 8.28 0.35
C THR A 7 0.11 9.07 1.05
N PHE A 8 1.04 9.61 0.28
CA PHE A 8 2.14 10.41 0.82
C PHE A 8 2.81 11.22 -0.28
N ASN A 9 3.68 12.12 0.14
CA ASN A 9 4.55 12.90 -0.75
C ASN A 9 6.01 12.58 -0.44
N LEU A 10 6.91 12.88 -1.36
CA LEU A 10 8.36 12.71 -1.16
C LEU A 10 9.01 14.06 -0.88
N ASP A 11 10.00 14.06 0.00
CA ASP A 11 10.81 15.24 0.31
C ASP A 11 12.28 14.82 0.39
N GLY A 12 13.07 15.26 -0.56
CA GLY A 12 14.50 14.91 -0.62
C GLY A 12 14.78 13.50 -1.13
N LEU A 13 13.80 12.86 -1.75
CA LEU A 13 13.94 11.57 -2.40
C LEU A 13 13.34 11.71 -3.80
N SER A 14 14.11 11.39 -4.83
CA SER A 14 13.64 11.51 -6.21
C SER A 14 12.64 10.41 -6.55
N ASP A 15 11.78 10.70 -7.54
CA ASP A 15 10.87 9.70 -8.08
C ASP A 15 11.61 8.46 -8.57
N ALA A 16 12.72 8.64 -9.28
CA ALA A 16 13.50 7.51 -9.79
C ALA A 16 14.04 6.64 -8.67
N ASP A 17 14.63 7.23 -7.64
CA ASP A 17 15.19 6.47 -6.51
C ASP A 17 14.10 5.79 -5.70
N PHE A 18 12.96 6.45 -5.53
CA PHE A 18 11.82 5.84 -4.86
C PHE A 18 11.33 4.59 -5.60
N ARG A 19 11.19 4.68 -6.94
CA ARG A 19 10.74 3.53 -7.75
C ARG A 19 11.73 2.37 -7.67
N VAL A 20 13.02 2.66 -7.67
CA VAL A 20 14.05 1.62 -7.53
C VAL A 20 13.92 0.92 -6.18
N ALA A 21 13.71 1.67 -5.10
CA ALA A 21 13.52 1.08 -3.77
C ALA A 21 12.29 0.18 -3.72
N CYS A 22 11.18 0.63 -4.31
CA CYS A 22 9.95 -0.16 -4.38
C CYS A 22 10.17 -1.48 -5.12
N GLU A 23 10.78 -1.41 -6.30
CA GLU A 23 10.93 -2.58 -7.18
C GLU A 23 11.95 -3.59 -6.64
N ARG A 24 13.06 -3.12 -6.09
CA ARG A 24 14.18 -3.98 -5.71
C ARG A 24 14.08 -4.56 -4.31
N ASP A 25 13.38 -3.88 -3.41
CA ASP A 25 13.38 -4.28 -2.01
C ASP A 25 11.98 -4.29 -1.40
N TRP A 26 11.28 -3.18 -1.42
CA TRP A 26 10.05 -3.01 -0.64
C TRP A 26 8.91 -3.92 -1.12
N ALA A 27 8.77 -4.12 -2.43
CA ALA A 27 7.69 -4.97 -2.95
C ALA A 27 7.80 -6.39 -2.43
N GLN A 28 9.01 -6.95 -2.39
CA GLN A 28 9.21 -8.31 -1.89
C GLN A 28 8.92 -8.40 -0.39
N ARG A 29 9.31 -7.40 0.38
CA ARG A 29 9.05 -7.37 1.82
C ARG A 29 7.57 -7.29 2.12
N VAL A 30 6.85 -6.44 1.41
CA VAL A 30 5.40 -6.28 1.57
C VAL A 30 4.67 -7.55 1.12
N ALA A 31 5.10 -8.15 0.03
CA ALA A 31 4.50 -9.40 -0.46
C ALA A 31 4.55 -10.54 0.55
N ALA A 32 5.53 -10.53 1.44
CA ALA A 32 5.69 -11.55 2.48
C ALA A 32 4.81 -11.31 3.72
N MET A 33 4.09 -10.20 3.79
CA MET A 33 3.29 -9.87 4.98
C MET A 33 2.11 -10.81 5.14
N PRO A 34 1.94 -11.41 6.34
CA PRO A 34 0.82 -12.31 6.60
C PRO A 34 -0.52 -11.61 6.41
N GLY A 35 -1.43 -12.24 5.69
CA GLY A 35 -2.76 -11.72 5.45
C GLY A 35 -2.88 -10.69 4.35
N LEU A 36 -1.78 -10.35 3.67
CA LEU A 36 -1.84 -9.48 2.49
C LEU A 36 -2.38 -10.28 1.30
N VAL A 37 -3.45 -9.80 0.70
CA VAL A 37 -4.00 -10.39 -0.54
C VAL A 37 -3.30 -9.79 -1.74
N SER A 38 -3.18 -8.47 -1.77
CA SER A 38 -2.50 -7.76 -2.85
C SER A 38 -2.11 -6.35 -2.42
N LYS A 39 -1.14 -5.77 -3.13
CA LYS A 39 -0.84 -4.35 -3.04
C LYS A 39 -0.60 -3.81 -4.44
N THR A 40 -1.24 -2.67 -4.73
CA THR A 40 -1.00 -1.90 -5.95
C THR A 40 -0.23 -0.64 -5.59
N TRP A 41 0.84 -0.38 -6.31
CA TRP A 41 1.74 0.76 -6.10
C TRP A 41 1.39 1.83 -7.13
N LEU A 42 1.09 3.04 -6.68
CA LEU A 42 0.62 4.12 -7.55
C LEU A 42 1.52 5.35 -7.42
N ALA A 43 1.68 6.07 -8.52
CA ALA A 43 2.45 7.30 -8.56
C ALA A 43 1.78 8.33 -9.45
N ASN A 44 1.77 9.57 -8.98
CA ASN A 44 1.53 10.75 -9.77
C ASN A 44 2.75 11.65 -9.61
N THR A 45 3.71 11.50 -10.50
CA THR A 45 5.01 12.16 -10.40
C THR A 45 4.87 13.68 -10.48
N ASP A 46 4.00 14.18 -11.35
CA ASP A 46 3.82 15.61 -11.55
C ASP A 46 3.31 16.31 -10.29
N GLU A 47 2.48 15.63 -9.50
CA GLU A 47 1.93 16.14 -8.26
C GLU A 47 2.71 15.72 -7.02
N ASN A 48 3.79 14.99 -7.19
CA ASN A 48 4.56 14.42 -6.08
C ASN A 48 3.66 13.67 -5.10
N THR A 49 2.72 12.89 -5.64
CA THR A 49 1.78 12.13 -4.81
C THR A 49 1.88 10.66 -5.14
N TYR A 50 2.07 9.86 -4.11
CA TYR A 50 2.27 8.42 -4.22
C TYR A 50 1.25 7.71 -3.36
N ALA A 51 0.89 6.50 -3.75
CA ALA A 51 -0.09 5.75 -3.01
C ALA A 51 0.19 4.24 -3.06
N GLY A 52 -0.26 3.56 -2.03
CA GLY A 52 -0.39 2.11 -2.03
C GLY A 52 -1.84 1.74 -1.75
N ILE A 53 -2.36 0.81 -2.53
CA ILE A 53 -3.67 0.23 -2.27
C ILE A 53 -3.44 -1.20 -1.82
N TYR A 54 -3.72 -1.46 -0.55
CA TYR A 54 -3.54 -2.77 0.07
C TYR A 54 -4.89 -3.46 0.17
N VAL A 55 -4.93 -4.72 -0.16
CA VAL A 55 -6.07 -5.58 0.15
C VAL A 55 -5.63 -6.56 1.21
N TRP A 56 -6.28 -6.52 2.37
CA TRP A 56 -5.99 -7.38 3.51
C TRP A 56 -7.12 -8.38 3.71
N GLN A 57 -6.78 -9.57 4.22
CA GLN A 57 -7.79 -10.57 4.56
C GLN A 57 -8.74 -10.06 5.64
N ASP A 58 -8.20 -9.31 6.62
CA ASP A 58 -8.95 -8.76 7.74
C ASP A 58 -8.20 -7.59 8.38
N ASP A 59 -8.87 -6.94 9.32
CA ASP A 59 -8.31 -5.83 10.08
C ASP A 59 -7.08 -6.24 10.89
N ALA A 60 -7.08 -7.44 11.45
CA ALA A 60 -5.95 -7.92 12.25
C ALA A 60 -4.66 -7.97 11.44
N ALA A 61 -4.74 -8.39 10.18
CA ALA A 61 -3.57 -8.42 9.28
C ALA A 61 -3.04 -7.01 9.03
N MET A 62 -3.92 -6.06 8.78
CA MET A 62 -3.55 -4.65 8.61
C MET A 62 -2.87 -4.10 9.86
N GLN A 63 -3.42 -4.37 11.04
CA GLN A 63 -2.85 -3.90 12.30
C GLN A 63 -1.48 -4.51 12.56
N ARG A 64 -1.28 -5.79 12.25
CA ARG A 64 0.04 -6.43 12.38
C ARG A 64 1.07 -5.76 11.49
N TYR A 65 0.71 -5.45 10.25
CA TYR A 65 1.60 -4.76 9.32
C TYR A 65 2.05 -3.40 9.88
N ALA A 66 1.12 -2.64 10.45
CA ALA A 66 1.43 -1.34 11.02
C ALA A 66 2.44 -1.42 12.17
N GLN A 67 2.56 -2.57 12.84
CA GLN A 67 3.48 -2.78 13.96
C GLN A 67 4.85 -3.32 13.51
N THR A 68 5.04 -3.64 12.22
CA THR A 68 6.31 -4.15 11.74
C THR A 68 7.40 -3.08 11.74
N ASP A 69 8.64 -3.49 11.95
CA ASP A 69 9.79 -2.59 11.85
C ASP A 69 9.86 -1.97 10.46
N PHE A 70 9.52 -2.74 9.44
CA PHE A 70 9.51 -2.24 8.06
C PHE A 70 8.59 -1.02 7.92
N PHE A 71 7.33 -1.14 8.35
CA PHE A 71 6.38 -0.03 8.22
C PHE A 71 6.78 1.14 9.11
N GLN A 72 7.24 0.88 10.32
CA GLN A 72 7.67 1.93 11.23
C GLN A 72 8.86 2.71 10.66
N THR A 73 9.81 2.03 10.05
CA THR A 73 10.96 2.67 9.40
C THR A 73 10.49 3.54 8.24
N PHE A 74 9.56 3.05 7.43
CA PHE A 74 8.97 3.80 6.33
C PHE A 74 8.25 5.04 6.85
N ALA A 75 7.37 4.88 7.83
CA ALA A 75 6.55 5.96 8.37
C ALA A 75 7.37 7.06 9.07
N ASN A 76 8.55 6.72 9.57
CA ASN A 76 9.45 7.65 10.26
C ASN A 76 10.57 8.18 9.37
N ASP A 77 10.64 7.78 8.11
CA ASP A 77 11.62 8.32 7.18
C ASP A 77 11.30 9.78 6.87
N PRO A 78 12.21 10.73 7.13
CA PRO A 78 11.93 12.15 6.93
C PRO A 78 11.70 12.53 5.46
N ARG A 79 12.02 11.64 4.53
CA ARG A 79 11.79 11.86 3.10
C ARG A 79 10.40 11.42 2.65
N ILE A 80 9.64 10.76 3.52
CA ILE A 80 8.27 10.36 3.31
C ILE A 80 7.40 11.25 4.18
N VAL A 81 6.63 12.13 3.56
CA VAL A 81 5.89 13.16 4.29
C VAL A 81 4.40 13.12 3.95
N ASN A 82 3.60 13.72 4.82
CA ASN A 82 2.15 13.81 4.65
C ASN A 82 1.48 12.45 4.48
N ILE A 83 1.90 11.47 5.25
CA ILE A 83 1.33 10.12 5.18
C ILE A 83 -0.10 10.16 5.69
N ARG A 84 -1.03 9.62 4.88
CA ARG A 84 -2.43 9.45 5.23
C ARG A 84 -2.83 8.01 4.96
N SER A 85 -3.59 7.43 5.87
CA SER A 85 -4.06 6.05 5.74
C SER A 85 -5.56 6.00 6.01
N HIS A 86 -6.29 5.37 5.11
CA HIS A 86 -7.72 5.14 5.26
C HIS A 86 -8.03 3.68 4.97
N ALA A 87 -8.91 3.10 5.77
CA ALA A 87 -9.32 1.72 5.60
C ALA A 87 -10.83 1.65 5.34
N PHE A 88 -11.22 0.72 4.48
CA PHE A 88 -12.60 0.56 4.04
C PHE A 88 -12.95 -0.92 3.97
N ASP A 89 -14.13 -1.27 4.43
CA ASP A 89 -14.67 -2.58 4.14
C ASP A 89 -15.12 -2.65 2.68
N VAL A 90 -14.92 -3.79 2.04
CA VAL A 90 -15.35 -3.99 0.66
C VAL A 90 -16.85 -4.24 0.61
N MET A 91 -17.54 -3.47 -0.20
CA MET A 91 -18.95 -3.74 -0.53
C MET A 91 -18.97 -4.85 -1.58
N GLU A 92 -18.98 -6.09 -1.11
CA GLU A 92 -18.64 -7.23 -1.96
C GLU A 92 -19.64 -7.47 -3.09
N ALA A 93 -20.93 -7.36 -2.82
CA ALA A 93 -21.96 -7.61 -3.85
C ALA A 93 -21.84 -6.63 -5.01
N ALA A 94 -21.75 -5.32 -4.71
CA ALA A 94 -21.60 -4.30 -5.74
C ALA A 94 -20.27 -4.41 -6.47
N SER A 95 -19.21 -4.67 -5.72
CA SER A 95 -17.86 -4.80 -6.30
C SER A 95 -17.75 -5.97 -7.25
N ARG A 96 -18.44 -7.07 -6.93
CA ARG A 96 -18.45 -8.25 -7.81
C ARG A 96 -19.06 -7.95 -9.17
N VAL A 97 -20.12 -7.14 -9.21
CA VAL A 97 -20.75 -6.73 -10.47
C VAL A 97 -19.77 -5.99 -11.38
N THR A 98 -18.89 -5.20 -10.80
CA THR A 98 -17.92 -4.39 -11.55
C THR A 98 -16.55 -5.04 -11.61
N ASN A 99 -16.39 -6.30 -11.22
CA ASN A 99 -15.14 -7.03 -11.16
C ASN A 99 -14.10 -6.39 -10.23
N GLY A 100 -14.55 -5.65 -9.24
CA GLY A 100 -13.67 -5.08 -8.23
C GLY A 100 -13.09 -6.18 -7.37
N LEU A 101 -11.78 -6.18 -7.17
CA LEU A 101 -11.04 -7.20 -6.41
C LEU A 101 -11.24 -8.62 -6.96
N ALA A 102 -11.50 -8.75 -8.24
CA ALA A 102 -11.62 -10.06 -8.87
C ALA A 102 -10.29 -10.82 -8.71
N PRO A 103 -10.33 -12.13 -8.45
CA PRO A 103 -9.12 -12.95 -8.41
C PRO A 103 -8.37 -12.85 -9.73
N VAL A 104 -7.12 -12.47 -9.65
CA VAL A 104 -6.30 -12.25 -10.85
C VAL A 104 -5.98 -13.56 -11.56
N ALA A 105 -5.91 -14.62 -10.81
CA ALA A 105 -5.42 -15.90 -11.31
C ALA A 105 -6.54 -16.93 -11.40
N ALA A 106 -7.64 -16.51 -11.87
CA ALA A 106 -8.70 -17.48 -12.11
C ALA A 106 -8.26 -18.57 -13.06
#